data_b7d0fcc28c76042466d5ee1806fd9ca7
#
_entry.id   b7d0fcc28c76042466d5ee1806fd9ca7
#
_cell.length_a   1.000
_cell.length_b   1.000
_cell.length_c   1.000
_cell.angle_alpha   90.00
_cell.angle_beta   90.00
_cell.angle_gamma   90.00
#
_symmetry.space_group_name_H-M   'P 1'
#
loop_
_entity.id
_entity.type
_entity.pdbx_description
1 polymer ?
#
loop_
_entity_poly.entity_id
_entity_poly.type
_entity_poly.pdbx_seq_one_letter_code
_entity_poly.pdbx_strand_id
1 'polypeptide(L)'
;MDIEKFKKYYNVALSQVYDEGNSPFHKSLTIKIVNDLIMPLQLPKEAFILDVGCGPGYFLNEMKSAGYSNLIGITLSSKDKEICEASGHQIRAMDFSFLDVPDSSVDLIFARHSLEHSPFPFITLQEYWRVLAPGALLYVEVPTPSDTRRHEFNPNHYSVLGRDMWLALFARAGFKVQTNSSITLELTNTNTQERFPETYYLFLLQKNGNS
;
A
#
# COMPACT_ATOMS: atom_id res chain seq x y z
N MET A 1 -18.35 -22.09 -4.96
CA MET A 1 -16.90 -22.05 -4.66
C MET A 1 -16.65 -22.93 -3.45
N ASP A 2 -15.62 -23.78 -3.48
CA ASP A 2 -15.21 -24.61 -2.34
C ASP A 2 -14.35 -23.73 -1.40
N ILE A 3 -14.96 -23.25 -0.32
CA ILE A 3 -14.34 -22.31 0.61
C ILE A 3 -13.14 -22.93 1.34
N GLU A 4 -13.19 -24.23 1.65
CA GLU A 4 -12.10 -24.89 2.36
C GLU A 4 -10.85 -25.04 1.46
N LYS A 5 -11.04 -25.33 0.18
CA LYS A 5 -9.93 -25.31 -0.77
C LYS A 5 -9.36 -23.91 -0.95
N PHE A 6 -10.23 -22.89 -1.04
CA PHE A 6 -9.77 -21.50 -1.14
C PHE A 6 -8.92 -21.11 0.07
N LYS A 7 -9.40 -21.35 1.29
CA LYS A 7 -8.64 -21.10 2.52
C LYS A 7 -7.30 -21.80 2.53
N LYS A 8 -7.28 -23.09 2.15
CA LYS A 8 -6.04 -23.89 2.08
C LYS A 8 -5.00 -23.26 1.16
N TYR A 9 -5.40 -22.83 -0.03
CA TYR A 9 -4.47 -22.24 -1.00
C TYR A 9 -4.07 -20.81 -0.60
N TYR A 10 -5.01 -20.04 -0.07
CA TYR A 10 -4.76 -18.69 0.38
C TYR A 10 -3.80 -18.65 1.59
N ASN A 11 -3.92 -19.58 2.52
CA ASN A 11 -3.00 -19.69 3.66
C ASN A 11 -1.54 -19.93 3.24
N VAL A 12 -1.29 -20.49 2.07
CA VAL A 12 0.08 -20.62 1.54
C VAL A 12 0.66 -19.24 1.24
N ALA A 13 -0.12 -18.34 0.66
CA ALA A 13 0.32 -16.96 0.42
C ALA A 13 0.53 -16.20 1.74
N LEU A 14 -0.40 -16.33 2.70
CA LEU A 14 -0.30 -15.67 4.00
C LEU A 14 0.86 -16.17 4.88
N SER A 15 1.37 -17.38 4.62
CA SER A 15 2.53 -17.91 5.36
C SER A 15 3.86 -17.26 4.96
N GLN A 16 3.89 -16.51 3.87
CA GLN A 16 5.06 -15.81 3.35
C GLN A 16 5.10 -14.36 3.85
N VAL A 17 5.10 -14.18 5.18
CA VAL A 17 5.19 -12.84 5.78
C VAL A 17 6.55 -12.23 5.52
N TYR A 18 6.56 -10.99 5.08
CA TYR A 18 7.75 -10.21 4.80
C TYR A 18 7.93 -9.13 5.87
N ASP A 19 9.13 -9.07 6.48
CA ASP A 19 9.53 -8.00 7.38
C ASP A 19 10.34 -6.96 6.59
N GLU A 20 9.82 -5.76 6.40
CA GLU A 20 10.52 -4.74 5.62
C GLU A 20 11.79 -4.24 6.34
N GLY A 21 11.73 -4.15 7.66
CA GLY A 21 12.82 -3.62 8.48
C GLY A 21 13.04 -2.12 8.29
N ASN A 22 14.03 -1.57 9.00
CA ASN A 22 14.36 -0.15 8.89
C ASN A 22 15.18 0.15 7.65
N SER A 23 14.67 0.99 6.77
CA SER A 23 15.32 1.46 5.55
C SER A 23 15.32 2.99 5.49
N PRO A 24 16.50 3.66 5.66
CA PRO A 24 16.59 5.11 5.52
C PRO A 24 16.13 5.61 4.14
N PHE A 25 16.36 4.81 3.11
CA PHE A 25 15.91 5.10 1.75
C PHE A 25 14.38 5.14 1.66
N HIS A 26 13.71 4.06 2.08
CA HIS A 26 12.23 4.01 2.06
C HIS A 26 11.62 5.06 2.97
N LYS A 27 12.25 5.38 4.10
CA LYS A 27 11.83 6.47 4.97
C LYS A 27 11.84 7.82 4.22
N SER A 28 12.98 8.17 3.61
CA SER A 28 13.12 9.44 2.89
C SER A 28 12.14 9.56 1.72
N LEU A 29 11.92 8.46 1.00
CA LEU A 29 10.97 8.43 -0.10
C LEU A 29 9.53 8.57 0.39
N THR A 30 9.15 7.90 1.49
CA THR A 30 7.82 8.06 2.09
C THR A 30 7.58 9.51 2.51
N ILE A 31 8.55 10.16 3.17
CA ILE A 31 8.47 11.58 3.56
C ILE A 31 8.23 12.46 2.31
N LYS A 32 8.98 12.22 1.24
CA LYS A 32 8.80 12.95 -0.01
C LYS A 32 7.39 12.77 -0.59
N ILE A 33 6.90 11.55 -0.67
CA ILE A 33 5.56 11.23 -1.19
C ILE A 33 4.48 11.88 -0.33
N VAL A 34 4.60 11.82 0.99
CA VAL A 34 3.66 12.46 1.91
C VAL A 34 3.60 13.97 1.64
N ASN A 35 4.76 14.64 1.55
CA ASN A 35 4.80 16.09 1.34
C ASN A 35 4.31 16.51 -0.04
N ASP A 36 4.67 15.76 -1.08
CA ASP A 36 4.41 16.14 -2.47
C ASP A 36 3.02 15.73 -2.96
N LEU A 37 2.44 14.63 -2.43
CA LEU A 37 1.21 14.06 -2.95
C LEU A 37 0.08 13.96 -1.91
N ILE A 38 0.39 13.68 -0.63
CA ILE A 38 -0.66 13.46 0.37
C ILE A 38 -1.04 14.77 1.09
N MET A 39 -0.07 15.57 1.53
CA MET A 39 -0.37 16.85 2.18
C MET A 39 -1.17 17.82 1.31
N PRO A 40 -0.90 17.94 -0.01
CA PRO A 40 -1.70 18.78 -0.90
C PRO A 40 -3.18 18.38 -1.03
N LEU A 41 -3.57 17.17 -0.62
CA LEU A 41 -4.97 16.74 -0.60
C LEU A 41 -5.81 17.48 0.44
N GLN A 42 -5.17 18.09 1.45
CA GLN A 42 -5.80 18.89 2.50
C GLN A 42 -6.95 18.14 3.22
N LEU A 43 -6.74 16.86 3.52
CA LEU A 43 -7.73 16.07 4.25
C LEU A 43 -8.03 16.70 5.62
N PRO A 44 -9.27 16.58 6.13
CA PRO A 44 -9.59 16.94 7.51
C PRO A 44 -8.66 16.25 8.51
N LYS A 45 -8.32 16.92 9.63
CA LYS A 45 -7.41 16.32 10.61
C LYS A 45 -8.00 15.10 11.33
N GLU A 46 -9.32 14.99 11.32
CA GLU A 46 -10.10 13.88 11.86
C GLU A 46 -10.27 12.73 10.85
N ALA A 47 -9.80 12.90 9.61
CA ALA A 47 -9.91 11.89 8.57
C ALA A 47 -9.41 10.53 9.06
N PHE A 48 -10.19 9.49 8.81
CA PHE A 48 -9.81 8.13 9.12
C PHE A 48 -8.91 7.59 8.01
N ILE A 49 -7.66 7.30 8.34
CA ILE A 49 -6.63 6.92 7.39
C ILE A 49 -6.08 5.53 7.72
N LEU A 50 -6.02 4.67 6.72
CA LEU A 50 -5.37 3.36 6.80
C LEU A 50 -4.05 3.36 6.04
N ASP A 51 -3.00 2.84 6.70
CA ASP A 51 -1.71 2.50 6.09
C ASP A 51 -1.65 0.99 5.93
N VAL A 52 -1.86 0.48 4.71
CA VAL A 52 -1.94 -0.96 4.45
C VAL A 52 -0.60 -1.51 3.98
N GLY A 53 -0.06 -2.48 4.72
CA GLY A 53 1.34 -2.86 4.61
C GLY A 53 2.25 -1.79 5.22
N CYS A 54 1.94 -1.36 6.44
CA CYS A 54 2.54 -0.15 7.04
C CYS A 54 4.04 -0.27 7.33
N GLY A 55 4.65 -1.48 7.21
CA GLY A 55 6.06 -1.70 7.55
C GLY A 55 6.41 -1.11 8.91
N PRO A 56 7.57 -0.46 9.07
CA PRO A 56 7.98 0.17 10.34
C PRO A 56 7.29 1.52 10.63
N GLY A 57 6.20 1.86 9.93
CA GLY A 57 5.32 3.00 10.25
C GLY A 57 5.81 4.37 9.77
N TYR A 58 6.59 4.45 8.71
CA TYR A 58 7.10 5.74 8.21
C TYR A 58 5.98 6.71 7.83
N PHE A 59 4.96 6.22 7.12
CA PHE A 59 3.80 7.03 6.76
C PHE A 59 3.01 7.49 8.00
N LEU A 60 2.77 6.56 8.94
CA LEU A 60 2.06 6.87 10.18
C LEU A 60 2.77 7.96 11.00
N ASN A 61 4.12 7.92 11.06
CA ASN A 61 4.92 8.92 11.74
C ASN A 61 4.75 10.32 11.11
N GLU A 62 4.80 10.41 9.77
CA GLU A 62 4.66 11.69 9.06
C GLU A 62 3.24 12.25 9.24
N MET A 63 2.20 11.41 9.10
CA MET A 63 0.82 11.85 9.26
C MET A 63 0.54 12.31 10.69
N LYS A 64 1.03 11.57 11.70
CA LYS A 64 0.92 11.96 13.12
C LYS A 64 1.63 13.29 13.39
N SER A 65 2.82 13.47 12.84
CA SER A 65 3.58 14.73 12.98
C SER A 65 2.87 15.91 12.31
N ALA A 66 2.10 15.66 11.26
CA ALA A 66 1.27 16.65 10.58
C ALA A 66 -0.08 16.90 11.30
N GLY A 67 -0.34 16.26 12.45
CA GLY A 67 -1.51 16.48 13.29
C GLY A 67 -2.73 15.63 12.96
N TYR A 68 -2.59 14.57 12.17
CA TYR A 68 -3.64 13.57 11.99
C TYR A 68 -3.62 12.60 13.18
N SER A 69 -4.81 12.26 13.70
CA SER A 69 -4.93 11.45 14.92
C SER A 69 -5.67 10.13 14.72
N ASN A 70 -6.46 10.02 13.66
CA ASN A 70 -7.26 8.82 13.38
C ASN A 70 -6.56 7.94 12.33
N LEU A 71 -5.45 7.32 12.77
CA LEU A 71 -4.54 6.55 11.94
C LEU A 71 -4.48 5.10 12.39
N ILE A 72 -4.61 4.15 11.47
CA ILE A 72 -4.42 2.73 11.76
C ILE A 72 -3.46 2.14 10.72
N GLY A 73 -2.42 1.46 11.18
CA GLY A 73 -1.56 0.63 10.35
C GLY A 73 -2.06 -0.81 10.29
N ILE A 74 -1.93 -1.42 9.11
CA ILE A 74 -2.27 -2.82 8.85
C ILE A 74 -1.00 -3.57 8.46
N THR A 75 -0.68 -4.67 9.14
CA THR A 75 0.45 -5.54 8.81
C THR A 75 0.22 -6.95 9.32
N LEU A 76 0.85 -7.93 8.68
CA LEU A 76 0.96 -9.31 9.16
C LEU A 76 2.30 -9.56 9.89
N SER A 77 3.28 -8.64 9.75
CA SER A 77 4.57 -8.74 10.43
C SER A 77 4.44 -8.38 11.90
N SER A 78 4.72 -9.33 12.79
CA SER A 78 4.77 -9.08 14.24
C SER A 78 5.86 -8.08 14.61
N LYS A 79 6.99 -8.11 13.91
CA LYS A 79 8.12 -7.20 14.12
C LYS A 79 7.77 -5.76 13.77
N ASP A 80 7.15 -5.52 12.60
CA ASP A 80 6.73 -4.18 12.20
C ASP A 80 5.64 -3.65 13.14
N LYS A 81 4.72 -4.53 13.57
CA LYS A 81 3.72 -4.18 14.57
C LYS A 81 4.36 -3.69 15.86
N GLU A 82 5.34 -4.43 16.42
CA GLU A 82 6.05 -4.05 17.64
C GLU A 82 6.75 -2.69 17.50
N ILE A 83 7.42 -2.44 16.36
CA ILE A 83 8.08 -1.15 16.08
C ILE A 83 7.07 0.00 16.07
N CYS A 84 5.94 -0.19 15.39
CA CYS A 84 4.91 0.83 15.29
C CYS A 84 4.21 1.10 16.62
N GLU A 85 3.87 0.05 17.39
CA GLU A 85 3.25 0.18 18.70
C GLU A 85 4.19 0.86 19.72
N ALA A 86 5.49 0.55 19.66
CA ALA A 86 6.51 1.25 20.47
C ALA A 86 6.61 2.75 20.12
N SER A 87 6.24 3.13 18.88
CA SER A 87 6.15 4.53 18.43
C SER A 87 4.78 5.17 18.72
N GLY A 88 3.88 4.44 19.41
CA GLY A 88 2.57 4.92 19.82
C GLY A 88 1.55 4.99 18.69
N HIS A 89 1.64 4.07 17.70
CA HIS A 89 0.65 3.90 16.64
C HIS A 89 -0.33 2.78 16.96
N GLN A 90 -1.55 2.90 16.44
CA GLN A 90 -2.53 1.82 16.47
C GLN A 90 -2.29 0.90 15.29
N ILE A 91 -2.05 -0.40 15.57
CA ILE A 91 -1.78 -1.41 14.55
C ILE A 91 -2.77 -2.55 14.67
N ARG A 92 -3.30 -3.00 13.55
CA ARG A 92 -4.10 -4.22 13.45
C ARG A 92 -3.34 -5.28 12.65
N ALA A 93 -3.12 -6.42 13.30
CA ALA A 93 -2.52 -7.60 12.63
C ALA A 93 -3.60 -8.32 11.84
N MET A 94 -3.74 -7.99 10.56
CA MET A 94 -4.71 -8.60 9.66
C MET A 94 -4.24 -8.53 8.22
N ASP A 95 -4.83 -9.38 7.40
CA ASP A 95 -4.67 -9.34 5.96
C ASP A 95 -5.38 -8.11 5.37
N PHE A 96 -4.66 -7.32 4.59
CA PHE A 96 -5.21 -6.12 3.96
C PHE A 96 -6.24 -6.42 2.86
N SER A 97 -6.37 -7.67 2.42
CA SER A 97 -7.41 -8.10 1.47
C SER A 97 -8.75 -8.42 2.15
N PHE A 98 -8.80 -8.44 3.49
CA PHE A 98 -10.00 -8.74 4.30
C PHE A 98 -9.98 -7.89 5.57
N LEU A 99 -10.38 -6.63 5.44
CA LEU A 99 -10.28 -5.65 6.51
C LEU A 99 -11.47 -5.75 7.48
N ASP A 100 -11.20 -5.91 8.76
CA ASP A 100 -12.23 -5.72 9.81
C ASP A 100 -12.45 -4.23 10.08
N VAL A 101 -13.01 -3.57 9.06
CA VAL A 101 -13.30 -2.13 9.04
C VAL A 101 -14.69 -1.95 8.43
N PRO A 102 -15.55 -1.08 9.00
CA PRO A 102 -16.89 -0.85 8.47
C PRO A 102 -16.88 -0.35 7.02
N ASP A 103 -17.94 -0.65 6.28
CA ASP A 103 -18.15 -0.14 4.93
C ASP A 103 -18.18 1.38 4.94
N SER A 104 -17.61 1.99 3.89
CA SER A 104 -17.72 3.44 3.63
C SER A 104 -17.28 4.32 4.81
N SER A 105 -16.26 3.92 5.56
CA SER A 105 -15.81 4.62 6.76
C SER A 105 -14.42 5.26 6.65
N VAL A 106 -13.63 4.92 5.64
CA VAL A 106 -12.24 5.34 5.48
C VAL A 106 -12.13 6.50 4.48
N ASP A 107 -11.38 7.53 4.83
CA ASP A 107 -11.19 8.72 3.98
C ASP A 107 -9.95 8.61 3.08
N LEU A 108 -8.92 7.88 3.52
CA LEU A 108 -7.73 7.60 2.73
C LEU A 108 -7.18 6.21 3.06
N ILE A 109 -6.89 5.43 2.03
CA ILE A 109 -6.00 4.27 2.12
C ILE A 109 -4.66 4.65 1.47
N PHE A 110 -3.57 4.42 2.21
CA PHE A 110 -2.21 4.50 1.70
C PHE A 110 -1.67 3.08 1.51
N ALA A 111 -1.42 2.69 0.25
CA ALA A 111 -0.98 1.36 -0.15
C ALA A 111 0.35 1.47 -0.92
N ARG A 112 1.44 1.60 -0.18
CA ARG A 112 2.78 1.73 -0.76
C ARG A 112 3.53 0.43 -0.62
N HIS A 113 3.95 -0.15 -1.74
CA HIS A 113 4.66 -1.45 -1.78
C HIS A 113 3.93 -2.54 -0.98
N SER A 114 2.62 -2.66 -1.21
CA SER A 114 1.78 -3.66 -0.54
C SER A 114 0.91 -4.45 -1.53
N LEU A 115 0.34 -3.78 -2.53
CA LEU A 115 -0.63 -4.41 -3.44
C LEU A 115 -0.01 -5.50 -4.33
N GLU A 116 1.29 -5.41 -4.64
CA GLU A 116 2.04 -6.44 -5.35
C GLU A 116 2.15 -7.76 -4.58
N HIS A 117 2.01 -7.72 -3.26
CA HIS A 117 1.97 -8.89 -2.40
C HIS A 117 0.61 -9.60 -2.38
N SER A 118 -0.43 -8.99 -2.94
CA SER A 118 -1.73 -9.64 -3.06
C SER A 118 -1.72 -10.70 -4.17
N PRO A 119 -2.08 -11.96 -3.86
CA PRO A 119 -2.28 -12.99 -4.88
C PRO A 119 -3.56 -12.77 -5.71
N PHE A 120 -4.47 -11.92 -5.22
CA PHE A 120 -5.75 -11.61 -5.85
C PHE A 120 -6.03 -10.09 -5.82
N PRO A 121 -5.25 -9.26 -6.55
CA PRO A 121 -5.31 -7.81 -6.42
C PRO A 121 -6.69 -7.22 -6.72
N PHE A 122 -7.49 -7.87 -7.58
CA PHE A 122 -8.87 -7.43 -7.81
C PHE A 122 -9.75 -7.59 -6.56
N ILE A 123 -9.61 -8.70 -5.81
CA ILE A 123 -10.35 -8.91 -4.55
C ILE A 123 -9.92 -7.87 -3.51
N THR A 124 -8.62 -7.63 -3.39
CA THR A 124 -8.07 -6.60 -2.49
C THR A 124 -8.59 -5.22 -2.84
N LEU A 125 -8.66 -4.88 -4.12
CA LEU A 125 -9.22 -3.59 -4.57
C LEU A 125 -10.73 -3.47 -4.29
N GLN A 126 -11.49 -4.58 -4.37
CA GLN A 126 -12.91 -4.59 -3.97
C GLN A 126 -13.05 -4.35 -2.46
N GLU A 127 -12.15 -4.88 -1.65
CA GLU A 127 -12.13 -4.64 -0.20
C GLU A 127 -11.80 -3.17 0.12
N TYR A 128 -10.79 -2.59 -0.56
CA TYR A 128 -10.47 -1.18 -0.42
C TYR A 128 -11.66 -0.30 -0.85
N TRP A 129 -12.31 -0.66 -1.96
CA TRP A 129 -13.50 0.03 -2.42
C TRP A 129 -14.64 -0.06 -1.39
N ARG A 130 -14.87 -1.20 -0.76
CA ARG A 130 -15.89 -1.41 0.27
C ARG A 130 -15.69 -0.46 1.45
N VAL A 131 -14.48 -0.40 2.02
CA VAL A 131 -14.21 0.36 3.24
C VAL A 131 -14.07 1.87 3.00
N LEU A 132 -13.65 2.31 1.82
CA LEU A 132 -13.54 3.72 1.49
C LEU A 132 -14.92 4.40 1.47
N ALA A 133 -15.02 5.59 2.05
CA ALA A 133 -16.19 6.46 1.93
C ALA A 133 -16.41 6.91 0.48
N PRO A 134 -17.64 7.28 0.09
CA PRO A 134 -17.88 7.88 -1.23
C PRO A 134 -17.01 9.12 -1.45
N GLY A 135 -16.29 9.16 -2.56
CA GLY A 135 -15.36 10.24 -2.88
C GLY A 135 -14.00 10.16 -2.17
N ALA A 136 -13.80 9.22 -1.27
CA ALA A 136 -12.52 8.99 -0.58
C ALA A 136 -11.42 8.50 -1.53
N LEU A 137 -10.17 8.56 -1.06
CA LEU A 137 -8.99 8.38 -1.88
C LEU A 137 -8.23 7.09 -1.54
N LEU A 138 -7.62 6.51 -2.56
CA LEU A 138 -6.67 5.41 -2.46
C LEU A 138 -5.37 5.82 -3.15
N TYR A 139 -4.28 5.87 -2.40
CA TYR A 139 -2.93 5.98 -2.96
C TYR A 139 -2.34 4.58 -3.15
N VAL A 140 -1.80 4.31 -4.33
CA VAL A 140 -1.11 3.05 -4.66
C VAL A 140 0.25 3.36 -5.24
N GLU A 141 1.29 2.74 -4.70
CA GLU A 141 2.63 2.68 -5.29
C GLU A 141 3.06 1.23 -5.39
N VAL A 142 3.45 0.83 -6.61
CA VAL A 142 3.84 -0.56 -6.91
C VAL A 142 5.07 -0.59 -7.83
N PRO A 143 5.90 -1.64 -7.76
CA PRO A 143 7.04 -1.79 -8.63
C PRO A 143 6.60 -2.01 -10.09
N THR A 144 7.48 -1.61 -11.02
CA THR A 144 7.29 -1.90 -12.44
C THR A 144 7.83 -3.28 -12.80
N PRO A 145 7.22 -3.99 -13.76
CA PRO A 145 7.80 -5.22 -14.29
C PRO A 145 9.05 -4.90 -15.12
N SER A 146 9.96 -5.88 -15.21
CA SER A 146 11.18 -5.79 -16.01
C SER A 146 12.15 -4.66 -15.59
N ASP A 147 12.03 -4.16 -14.38
CA ASP A 147 13.00 -3.25 -13.77
C ASP A 147 14.31 -3.98 -13.43
N THR A 148 15.37 -3.22 -13.18
CA THR A 148 16.71 -3.76 -12.88
C THR A 148 16.70 -4.73 -11.68
N ARG A 149 15.89 -4.45 -10.66
CA ARG A 149 15.74 -5.34 -9.49
C ARG A 149 14.92 -6.60 -9.77
N ARG A 150 14.26 -6.66 -10.93
CA ARG A 150 13.49 -7.85 -11.31
C ARG A 150 12.48 -8.25 -10.24
N HIS A 151 11.63 -7.31 -9.84
CA HIS A 151 10.62 -7.49 -8.78
C HIS A 151 9.70 -8.70 -9.00
N GLU A 152 9.51 -9.11 -10.22
CA GLU A 152 8.76 -10.32 -10.61
C GLU A 152 9.39 -11.63 -10.13
N PHE A 153 10.68 -11.63 -9.72
CA PHE A 153 11.36 -12.78 -9.13
C PHE A 153 11.38 -12.77 -7.60
N ASN A 154 10.85 -11.73 -6.96
CA ASN A 154 10.68 -11.73 -5.52
C ASN A 154 9.59 -12.76 -5.15
N PRO A 155 9.91 -13.79 -4.33
CA PRO A 155 8.95 -14.86 -4.01
C PRO A 155 7.71 -14.36 -3.26
N ASN A 156 7.75 -13.16 -2.68
CA ASN A 156 6.62 -12.54 -1.98
C ASN A 156 5.76 -11.65 -2.90
N HIS A 157 6.17 -11.41 -4.15
CA HIS A 157 5.39 -10.62 -5.10
C HIS A 157 4.55 -11.55 -5.97
N TYR A 158 3.24 -11.44 -5.85
CA TYR A 158 2.28 -12.20 -6.67
C TYR A 158 1.79 -11.41 -7.87
N SER A 159 1.85 -10.07 -7.81
CA SER A 159 1.19 -9.19 -8.78
C SER A 159 2.08 -8.03 -9.20
N VAL A 160 3.20 -8.31 -9.88
CA VAL A 160 4.02 -7.27 -10.53
C VAL A 160 3.47 -7.06 -11.95
N LEU A 161 2.51 -6.14 -12.08
CA LEU A 161 1.76 -5.94 -13.32
C LEU A 161 2.22 -4.70 -14.07
N GLY A 162 2.05 -4.71 -15.39
CA GLY A 162 2.24 -3.52 -16.21
C GLY A 162 1.17 -2.44 -15.92
N ARG A 163 1.51 -1.19 -16.23
CA ARG A 163 0.67 0.00 -15.99
C ARG A 163 -0.76 -0.17 -16.49
N ASP A 164 -0.92 -0.62 -17.73
CA ASP A 164 -2.24 -0.74 -18.36
C ASP A 164 -3.11 -1.78 -17.66
N MET A 165 -2.50 -2.85 -17.13
CA MET A 165 -3.24 -3.86 -16.38
C MET A 165 -3.68 -3.32 -15.02
N TRP A 166 -2.83 -2.55 -14.32
CA TRP A 166 -3.24 -1.86 -13.09
C TRP A 166 -4.41 -0.91 -13.36
N LEU A 167 -4.32 -0.06 -14.38
CA LEU A 167 -5.41 0.86 -14.76
C LEU A 167 -6.72 0.14 -15.07
N ALA A 168 -6.64 -1.00 -15.79
CA ALA A 168 -7.81 -1.82 -16.06
C ALA A 168 -8.42 -2.44 -14.80
N LEU A 169 -7.60 -2.90 -13.85
CA LEU A 169 -8.07 -3.43 -12.56
C LEU A 169 -8.73 -2.35 -11.72
N PHE A 170 -8.14 -1.15 -11.62
CA PHE A 170 -8.73 -0.03 -10.89
C PHE A 170 -10.10 0.36 -11.45
N ALA A 171 -10.20 0.47 -12.77
CA ALA A 171 -11.48 0.78 -13.43
C ALA A 171 -12.54 -0.30 -13.17
N ARG A 172 -12.17 -1.59 -13.26
CA ARG A 172 -13.06 -2.72 -12.97
C ARG A 172 -13.49 -2.75 -11.50
N ALA A 173 -12.61 -2.33 -10.59
CA ALA A 173 -12.93 -2.23 -9.17
C ALA A 173 -13.80 -1.00 -8.81
N GLY A 174 -14.09 -0.11 -9.77
CA GLY A 174 -14.95 1.05 -9.59
C GLY A 174 -14.22 2.35 -9.23
N PHE A 175 -12.89 2.37 -9.30
CA PHE A 175 -12.10 3.57 -9.04
C PHE A 175 -11.97 4.47 -10.25
N LYS A 176 -12.00 5.79 -9.99
CA LYS A 176 -11.61 6.83 -10.95
C LYS A 176 -10.13 7.18 -10.70
N VAL A 177 -9.32 7.14 -11.75
CA VAL A 177 -7.91 7.54 -11.68
C VAL A 177 -7.82 9.06 -11.68
N GLN A 178 -7.25 9.65 -10.63
CA GLN A 178 -6.98 11.08 -10.51
C GLN A 178 -5.57 11.41 -10.96
N THR A 179 -4.60 10.58 -10.58
CA THR A 179 -3.20 10.71 -10.99
C THR A 179 -2.67 9.34 -11.43
N ASN A 180 -1.89 9.34 -12.49
CA ASN A 180 -1.18 8.19 -13.03
C ASN A 180 0.21 8.66 -13.46
N SER A 181 1.22 8.34 -12.68
CA SER A 181 2.59 8.77 -12.92
C SER A 181 3.59 7.64 -12.60
N SER A 182 4.87 7.94 -12.72
CA SER A 182 5.95 7.08 -12.23
C SER A 182 7.06 7.91 -11.64
N ILE A 183 7.80 7.31 -10.72
CA ILE A 183 9.03 7.85 -10.20
C ILE A 183 10.17 6.89 -10.54
N THR A 184 11.25 7.43 -11.09
CA THR A 184 12.49 6.67 -11.30
C THR A 184 13.56 7.22 -10.37
N LEU A 185 14.20 6.32 -9.65
CA LEU A 185 15.21 6.62 -8.64
C LEU A 185 16.52 5.98 -9.06
N GLU A 186 17.62 6.69 -8.88
CA GLU A 186 18.95 6.12 -9.03
C GLU A 186 19.38 5.48 -7.71
N LEU A 187 19.48 4.18 -7.70
CA LEU A 187 19.97 3.41 -6.56
C LEU A 187 21.44 3.01 -6.76
N THR A 188 22.12 2.76 -5.65
CA THR A 188 23.48 2.24 -5.66
C THR A 188 23.49 0.86 -5.04
N ASN A 189 23.99 -0.14 -5.76
CA ASN A 189 24.23 -1.46 -5.22
C ASN A 189 25.35 -1.35 -4.16
N THR A 190 25.05 -1.69 -2.93
CA THR A 190 26.01 -1.57 -1.81
C THR A 190 27.23 -2.46 -1.95
N ASN A 191 27.14 -3.56 -2.70
CA ASN A 191 28.23 -4.51 -2.89
C ASN A 191 29.12 -4.15 -4.09
N THR A 192 28.50 -3.76 -5.22
CA THR A 192 29.23 -3.49 -6.47
C THR A 192 29.51 -2.00 -6.68
N GLN A 193 28.86 -1.10 -5.92
CA GLN A 193 28.87 0.35 -6.08
C GLN A 193 28.32 0.84 -7.44
N GLU A 194 27.71 -0.05 -8.21
CA GLU A 194 27.07 0.31 -9.47
C GLU A 194 25.73 1.02 -9.23
N ARG A 195 25.47 2.05 -10.04
CA ARG A 195 24.18 2.73 -10.05
C ARG A 195 23.24 2.04 -11.02
N PHE A 196 21.98 1.97 -10.64
CA PHE A 196 20.94 1.43 -11.49
C PHE A 196 19.62 2.18 -11.24
N PRO A 197 18.79 2.38 -12.28
CA PRO A 197 17.47 2.95 -12.12
C PRO A 197 16.51 1.92 -11.51
N GLU A 198 15.60 2.41 -10.67
CA GLU A 198 14.46 1.67 -10.17
C GLU A 198 13.21 2.51 -10.34
N THR A 199 12.18 1.95 -10.93
CA THR A 199 10.96 2.67 -11.29
C THR A 199 9.75 2.09 -10.58
N TYR A 200 8.91 2.98 -10.05
CA TYR A 200 7.62 2.65 -9.44
C TYR A 200 6.49 3.35 -10.18
N TYR A 201 5.34 2.68 -10.29
CA TYR A 201 4.09 3.33 -10.68
C TYR A 201 3.42 3.94 -9.47
N LEU A 202 2.92 5.15 -9.63
CA LEU A 202 2.17 5.89 -8.63
C LEU A 202 0.78 6.20 -9.15
N PHE A 203 -0.22 5.87 -8.36
CA PHE A 203 -1.62 6.14 -8.70
C PHE A 203 -2.32 6.80 -7.52
N LEU A 204 -3.04 7.89 -7.79
CA LEU A 204 -4.04 8.41 -6.88
C LEU A 204 -5.41 8.12 -7.48
N LEU A 205 -6.21 7.39 -6.74
CA LEU A 205 -7.50 6.87 -7.15
C LEU A 205 -8.59 7.45 -6.24
N GLN A 206 -9.79 7.60 -6.78
CA GLN A 206 -10.94 8.04 -6.01
C GLN A 206 -12.07 7.03 -6.14
N LYS A 207 -12.71 6.68 -5.02
CA LYS A 207 -13.96 5.94 -5.04
C LYS A 207 -15.04 6.81 -5.65
N ASN A 208 -15.67 6.35 -6.74
CA ASN A 208 -16.79 7.08 -7.32
C ASN A 208 -17.88 7.29 -6.27
N GLY A 209 -18.38 8.53 -6.15
CA GLY A 209 -19.55 8.83 -5.34
C GLY A 209 -20.78 8.22 -6.03
N ASN A 210 -21.51 7.36 -5.32
CA ASN A 210 -22.79 6.77 -5.69
C ASN A 210 -22.97 6.37 -7.17
N SER A 211 -22.86 5.11 -7.45
CA SER A 211 -23.68 4.45 -8.46
C SER A 211 -24.80 3.69 -7.76
#